data_f96ace335e44af8ff790bca88ac9bf7d
#
_entry.id   f96ace335e44af8ff790bca88ac9bf7d
#
_cell.length_a   1.000
_cell.length_b   1.000
_cell.length_c   1.000
_cell.angle_alpha   90.00
_cell.angle_beta   90.00
_cell.angle_gamma   90.00
#
_symmetry.space_group_name_H-M   'P 1'
#
loop_
_entity.id
_entity.type
_entity.pdbx_description
1 polymer ?
#
loop_
_entity_poly.entity_id
_entity_poly.type
_entity_poly.pdbx_seq_one_letter_code
_entity_poly.pdbx_strand_id
1 'polypeptide(L)'
;MKSIRRCQHIISLVVVLFIAGMTVLVVKIQHEASSYMMYSDNHELGIVYDRNGDVLFDGTGKNTYPDNYFIDVGNLIGDDKGQMTNTLVAQNIDKLNNYSFTSGLVSNGGEAAIYTTLDHAANRAVYDAYGAQKGCAVAYNYKTGEILVCTSLPSIDVTKGYADIDSFESGTLISKAMYGTVPRSTQKVSTVIAALEIMGSDKLYSKSFNCSGHYTNRTGDVIDCHNPYGHGTQNIQQAVENSCNPFFAQLIEDSDMPLDGIKKVYTKLGYSLNGAAPTYIDIDGIQCETASTTLVDSYEFRTQWGCIGQGDTLVSPMQLMMWQSAVANGNGKMTMPHLINSVINVNGKVVQKSKTKYSDQLFSDTTATATKQILLTNGANHYSSLISGYTIGVKSGTAQVDDNDTENSLLVGFVDDVNFPIAFCILIENKAASPVTTDQIAKTMLDALNHQ
;
A
#
# COMPACT_ATOMS: atom_id res chain seq x y z
N MET A 1 -51.52 21.84 -32.07
CA MET A 1 -50.04 21.89 -32.09
C MET A 1 -49.40 21.72 -30.72
N LYS A 2 -49.81 22.41 -29.64
CA LYS A 2 -49.20 22.23 -28.29
C LYS A 2 -49.33 20.80 -27.72
N SER A 3 -50.46 20.13 -27.97
CA SER A 3 -50.71 18.74 -27.51
C SER A 3 -49.79 17.74 -28.22
N ILE A 4 -49.59 17.88 -29.53
CA ILE A 4 -48.71 16.99 -30.30
C ILE A 4 -47.24 17.11 -29.84
N ARG A 5 -46.75 18.32 -29.61
CA ARG A 5 -45.40 18.53 -29.07
C ARG A 5 -45.22 17.94 -27.67
N ARG A 6 -46.24 18.05 -26.80
CA ARG A 6 -46.21 17.37 -25.48
C ARG A 6 -46.11 15.84 -25.61
N CYS A 7 -46.92 15.22 -26.47
CA CYS A 7 -46.83 13.79 -26.75
C CYS A 7 -45.47 13.39 -27.30
N GLN A 8 -44.89 14.16 -28.20
CA GLN A 8 -43.55 13.90 -28.74
C GLN A 8 -42.48 13.95 -27.62
N HIS A 9 -42.51 14.96 -26.73
CA HIS A 9 -41.56 15.02 -25.61
C HIS A 9 -41.71 13.86 -24.64
N ILE A 10 -42.95 13.43 -24.33
CA ILE A 10 -43.20 12.27 -23.47
C ILE A 10 -42.66 11.00 -24.11
N ILE A 11 -42.94 10.77 -25.39
CA ILE A 11 -42.45 9.61 -26.14
C ILE A 11 -40.91 9.61 -26.17
N SER A 12 -40.29 10.78 -26.48
CA SER A 12 -38.82 10.87 -26.46
C SER A 12 -38.22 10.59 -25.09
N LEU A 13 -38.85 11.07 -24.03
CA LEU A 13 -38.42 10.78 -22.66
C LEU A 13 -38.52 9.29 -22.33
N VAL A 14 -39.64 8.64 -22.69
CA VAL A 14 -39.83 7.20 -22.48
C VAL A 14 -38.79 6.38 -23.24
N VAL A 15 -38.48 6.74 -24.49
CA VAL A 15 -37.46 6.08 -25.31
C VAL A 15 -36.08 6.24 -24.70
N VAL A 16 -35.73 7.46 -24.23
CA VAL A 16 -34.44 7.70 -23.55
C VAL A 16 -34.33 6.86 -22.28
N LEU A 17 -35.38 6.83 -21.44
CA LEU A 17 -35.40 6.03 -20.22
C LEU A 17 -35.32 4.51 -20.50
N PHE A 18 -35.97 4.06 -21.57
CA PHE A 18 -35.90 2.67 -22.01
C PHE A 18 -34.48 2.31 -22.50
N ILE A 19 -33.86 3.15 -23.29
CA ILE A 19 -32.47 2.94 -23.75
C ILE A 19 -31.52 2.93 -22.56
N ALA A 20 -31.65 3.86 -21.61
CA ALA A 20 -30.84 3.90 -20.40
C ALA A 20 -31.03 2.64 -19.55
N GLY A 21 -32.29 2.21 -19.34
CA GLY A 21 -32.58 0.97 -18.62
C GLY A 21 -32.02 -0.28 -19.29
N MET A 22 -32.12 -0.37 -20.61
CA MET A 22 -31.54 -1.48 -21.40
C MET A 22 -30.00 -1.47 -21.30
N THR A 23 -29.35 -0.29 -21.34
CA THR A 23 -27.90 -0.18 -21.18
C THR A 23 -27.46 -0.67 -19.81
N VAL A 24 -28.14 -0.27 -18.73
CA VAL A 24 -27.86 -0.74 -17.38
C VAL A 24 -28.06 -2.26 -17.28
N LEU A 25 -29.12 -2.80 -17.86
CA LEU A 25 -29.40 -4.23 -17.88
C LEU A 25 -28.30 -5.02 -18.61
N VAL A 26 -27.87 -4.55 -19.76
CA VAL A 26 -26.78 -5.18 -20.54
C VAL A 26 -25.49 -5.20 -19.76
N VAL A 27 -25.10 -4.07 -19.13
CA VAL A 27 -23.89 -3.98 -18.30
C VAL A 27 -23.99 -4.95 -17.11
N LYS A 28 -25.16 -4.98 -16.45
CA LYS A 28 -25.39 -5.88 -15.32
C LYS A 28 -25.30 -7.36 -15.73
N ILE A 29 -25.96 -7.75 -16.83
CA ILE A 29 -25.90 -9.13 -17.35
C ILE A 29 -24.46 -9.49 -17.74
N GLN A 30 -23.71 -8.59 -18.37
CA GLN A 30 -22.33 -8.84 -18.75
C GLN A 30 -21.44 -9.05 -17.51
N HIS A 31 -21.64 -8.28 -16.47
CA HIS A 31 -20.90 -8.42 -15.21
C HIS A 31 -21.28 -9.71 -14.47
N GLU A 32 -22.56 -10.00 -14.32
CA GLU A 32 -23.04 -11.23 -13.67
C GLU A 32 -22.67 -12.50 -14.49
N ALA A 33 -22.76 -12.44 -15.82
CA ALA A 33 -22.31 -13.54 -16.67
C ALA A 33 -20.83 -13.84 -16.47
N SER A 34 -19.99 -12.80 -16.37
CA SER A 34 -18.56 -12.96 -16.08
C SER A 34 -18.31 -13.68 -14.76
N SER A 35 -19.06 -13.34 -13.70
CA SER A 35 -18.98 -14.02 -12.41
C SER A 35 -19.43 -15.48 -12.47
N TYR A 36 -20.53 -15.76 -13.18
CA TYR A 36 -20.98 -17.15 -13.37
C TYR A 36 -20.00 -17.99 -14.19
N MET A 37 -19.33 -17.38 -15.14
CA MET A 37 -18.33 -18.03 -15.98
C MET A 37 -17.08 -18.43 -15.20
N MET A 38 -16.71 -17.67 -14.16
CA MET A 38 -15.59 -17.97 -13.28
C MET A 38 -15.72 -19.33 -12.56
N TYR A 39 -16.95 -19.79 -12.36
CA TYR A 39 -17.23 -21.05 -11.66
C TYR A 39 -17.56 -22.23 -12.60
N SER A 40 -17.42 -22.07 -13.92
CA SER A 40 -17.70 -23.13 -14.86
C SER A 40 -16.42 -23.70 -15.47
N ASP A 41 -16.26 -25.01 -15.44
CA ASP A 41 -15.06 -25.75 -15.88
C ASP A 41 -14.72 -25.61 -17.39
N ASN A 42 -15.46 -24.81 -18.15
CA ASN A 42 -15.36 -24.74 -19.61
C ASN A 42 -14.87 -23.40 -20.15
N HIS A 43 -14.18 -22.57 -19.32
CA HIS A 43 -13.75 -21.25 -19.78
C HIS A 43 -12.25 -21.09 -19.81
N GLU A 44 -11.78 -20.66 -20.96
CA GLU A 44 -10.47 -20.09 -21.11
C GLU A 44 -10.57 -18.60 -20.73
N LEU A 45 -9.90 -18.21 -19.65
CA LEU A 45 -9.59 -16.83 -19.35
C LEU A 45 -8.36 -16.38 -20.14
N GLY A 46 -8.15 -15.09 -20.21
CA GLY A 46 -6.94 -14.53 -20.79
C GLY A 46 -5.72 -14.65 -19.87
N ILE A 47 -4.69 -13.94 -20.22
CA ILE A 47 -3.36 -14.00 -19.58
C ILE A 47 -3.09 -12.66 -18.87
N VAL A 48 -2.46 -12.74 -17.69
CA VAL A 48 -1.89 -11.56 -17.00
C VAL A 48 -0.38 -11.60 -17.19
N TYR A 49 0.15 -10.51 -17.72
CA TYR A 49 1.57 -10.30 -17.94
C TYR A 49 2.14 -9.28 -16.97
N ASP A 50 3.42 -9.39 -16.68
CA ASP A 50 4.20 -8.34 -16.08
C ASP A 50 4.49 -7.21 -17.09
N ARG A 51 5.27 -6.19 -16.68
CA ARG A 51 5.65 -5.06 -17.54
C ARG A 51 6.57 -5.45 -18.70
N ASN A 52 7.30 -6.57 -18.58
CA ASN A 52 8.29 -7.06 -19.53
C ASN A 52 7.73 -8.14 -20.47
N GLY A 53 6.51 -8.63 -20.21
CA GLY A 53 5.83 -9.68 -20.97
C GLY A 53 5.96 -11.07 -20.33
N ASP A 54 6.51 -11.18 -19.13
CA ASP A 54 6.52 -12.42 -18.36
C ASP A 54 5.12 -12.73 -17.84
N VAL A 55 4.73 -14.01 -17.86
CA VAL A 55 3.39 -14.43 -17.45
C VAL A 55 3.29 -14.45 -15.93
N LEU A 56 2.25 -13.81 -15.39
CA LEU A 56 1.91 -13.82 -13.96
C LEU A 56 0.67 -14.67 -13.65
N PHE A 57 -0.17 -14.93 -14.64
CA PHE A 57 -1.31 -15.83 -14.58
C PHE A 57 -1.67 -16.27 -15.99
N ASP A 58 -1.89 -17.55 -16.18
CA ASP A 58 -2.34 -18.15 -17.45
C ASP A 58 -3.70 -18.84 -17.27
N GLY A 59 -4.76 -18.11 -17.60
CA GLY A 59 -6.13 -18.62 -17.57
C GLY A 59 -6.50 -19.49 -18.78
N THR A 60 -5.59 -19.64 -19.76
CA THR A 60 -5.84 -20.47 -20.94
C THR A 60 -5.62 -21.96 -20.68
N GLY A 61 -4.81 -22.29 -19.67
CA GLY A 61 -4.40 -23.65 -19.36
C GLY A 61 -3.58 -24.34 -20.45
N LYS A 62 -3.07 -23.59 -21.44
CA LYS A 62 -2.34 -24.15 -22.60
C LYS A 62 -0.85 -24.33 -22.35
N ASN A 63 -0.30 -23.60 -21.39
CA ASN A 63 1.13 -23.60 -21.12
C ASN A 63 1.45 -24.36 -19.83
N THR A 64 2.67 -24.82 -19.73
CA THR A 64 3.20 -25.47 -18.53
C THR A 64 4.33 -24.63 -17.97
N TYR A 65 4.30 -24.40 -16.67
CA TYR A 65 5.27 -23.57 -15.97
C TYR A 65 6.07 -24.40 -14.95
N PRO A 66 7.28 -24.01 -14.61
CA PRO A 66 8.05 -24.63 -13.53
C PRO A 66 7.28 -24.55 -12.19
N ASP A 67 7.56 -25.50 -11.30
CA ASP A 67 7.04 -25.47 -9.93
C ASP A 67 7.34 -24.13 -9.23
N ASN A 68 6.34 -23.58 -8.55
CA ASN A 68 6.42 -22.31 -7.84
C ASN A 68 6.72 -21.10 -8.74
N TYR A 69 6.42 -21.17 -10.04
CA TYR A 69 6.67 -20.04 -10.95
C TYR A 69 5.89 -18.78 -10.55
N PHE A 70 4.67 -18.92 -10.06
CA PHE A 70 3.79 -17.79 -9.71
C PHE A 70 3.78 -17.45 -8.21
N ILE A 71 4.63 -18.11 -7.40
CA ILE A 71 4.52 -18.04 -5.93
C ILE A 71 4.84 -16.65 -5.36
N ASP A 72 5.68 -15.88 -6.01
CA ASP A 72 6.11 -14.54 -5.58
C ASP A 72 5.01 -13.48 -5.63
N VAL A 73 3.99 -13.70 -6.49
CA VAL A 73 2.86 -12.79 -6.68
C VAL A 73 1.49 -13.46 -6.55
N GLY A 74 1.44 -14.75 -6.21
CA GLY A 74 0.22 -15.55 -6.23
C GLY A 74 -0.93 -14.97 -5.42
N ASN A 75 -0.66 -14.46 -4.22
CA ASN A 75 -1.68 -13.86 -3.35
C ASN A 75 -2.09 -12.42 -3.72
N LEU A 76 -1.44 -11.80 -4.69
CA LEU A 76 -1.82 -10.51 -5.27
C LEU A 76 -2.57 -10.69 -6.59
N ILE A 77 -2.02 -11.52 -7.46
CA ILE A 77 -2.60 -11.79 -8.79
C ILE A 77 -3.86 -12.65 -8.65
N GLY A 78 -3.82 -13.69 -7.81
CA GLY A 78 -4.95 -14.54 -7.56
C GLY A 78 -5.12 -15.67 -8.58
N ASP A 79 -6.31 -16.26 -8.57
CA ASP A 79 -6.68 -17.44 -9.32
C ASP A 79 -8.03 -17.28 -10.05
N ASP A 80 -8.35 -18.27 -10.84
CA ASP A 80 -9.63 -18.44 -11.54
C ASP A 80 -10.66 -19.28 -10.74
N LYS A 81 -10.34 -19.73 -9.53
CA LYS A 81 -11.22 -20.59 -8.71
C LYS A 81 -12.04 -19.79 -7.69
N GLY A 82 -11.76 -18.50 -7.52
CA GLY A 82 -12.49 -17.63 -6.60
C GLY A 82 -12.20 -17.86 -5.12
N GLN A 83 -11.11 -18.52 -4.80
CA GLN A 83 -10.69 -18.74 -3.41
C GLN A 83 -10.11 -17.46 -2.79
N MET A 84 -9.47 -16.62 -3.61
CA MET A 84 -8.93 -15.33 -3.22
C MET A 84 -9.74 -14.21 -3.88
N THR A 85 -10.52 -13.47 -3.11
CA THR A 85 -11.47 -12.48 -3.64
C THR A 85 -10.87 -11.09 -3.85
N ASN A 86 -9.89 -10.69 -3.03
CA ASN A 86 -9.26 -9.35 -3.12
C ASN A 86 -7.96 -9.41 -3.93
N THR A 87 -8.05 -9.90 -5.16
CA THR A 87 -6.90 -10.11 -6.06
C THR A 87 -7.18 -9.55 -7.45
N LEU A 88 -6.12 -9.36 -8.25
CA LEU A 88 -6.24 -8.74 -9.58
C LEU A 88 -7.17 -9.53 -10.50
N VAL A 89 -7.01 -10.85 -10.59
CA VAL A 89 -7.83 -11.72 -11.46
C VAL A 89 -9.27 -11.68 -11.01
N ALA A 90 -9.55 -11.91 -9.71
CA ALA A 90 -10.91 -11.93 -9.19
C ALA A 90 -11.68 -10.62 -9.44
N GLN A 91 -11.00 -9.48 -9.30
CA GLN A 91 -11.60 -8.17 -9.48
C GLN A 91 -11.68 -7.70 -10.95
N ASN A 92 -10.99 -8.38 -11.87
CA ASN A 92 -10.92 -8.00 -13.28
C ASN A 92 -11.28 -9.16 -14.22
N ILE A 93 -12.04 -10.12 -13.75
CA ILE A 93 -12.45 -11.31 -14.52
C ILE A 93 -13.18 -10.92 -15.82
N ASP A 94 -13.96 -9.84 -15.78
CA ASP A 94 -14.67 -9.28 -16.93
C ASP A 94 -13.73 -8.80 -18.05
N LYS A 95 -12.50 -8.44 -17.71
CA LYS A 95 -11.46 -8.00 -18.64
C LYS A 95 -10.65 -9.16 -19.22
N LEU A 96 -10.65 -10.31 -18.54
CA LEU A 96 -9.92 -11.51 -18.92
C LEU A 96 -10.82 -12.52 -19.63
N ASN A 97 -12.14 -12.43 -19.52
CA ASN A 97 -13.02 -13.36 -20.19
C ASN A 97 -13.18 -13.04 -21.68
N ASN A 98 -13.41 -14.09 -22.45
CA ASN A 98 -13.65 -14.01 -23.91
C ASN A 98 -15.12 -13.83 -24.26
N TYR A 99 -15.95 -13.36 -23.30
CA TYR A 99 -17.38 -13.19 -23.50
C TYR A 99 -17.74 -11.81 -24.06
N SER A 100 -18.60 -11.80 -25.05
CA SER A 100 -19.26 -10.58 -25.56
C SER A 100 -20.77 -10.80 -25.54
N PHE A 101 -21.53 -9.84 -25.02
CA PHE A 101 -22.99 -9.90 -25.00
C PHE A 101 -23.61 -10.13 -26.40
N THR A 102 -22.99 -9.60 -27.44
CA THR A 102 -23.47 -9.71 -28.83
C THR A 102 -23.01 -10.97 -29.56
N SER A 103 -21.89 -11.56 -29.14
CA SER A 103 -21.23 -12.65 -29.88
C SER A 103 -21.13 -13.94 -29.05
N GLY A 104 -21.53 -13.90 -27.76
CA GLY A 104 -21.30 -15.01 -26.83
C GLY A 104 -19.81 -15.22 -26.53
N LEU A 105 -19.40 -16.46 -26.31
CA LEU A 105 -17.99 -16.85 -26.20
C LEU A 105 -17.31 -16.74 -27.55
N VAL A 106 -16.21 -16.01 -27.62
CA VAL A 106 -15.41 -15.82 -28.82
C VAL A 106 -14.29 -16.85 -28.80
N SER A 107 -14.54 -18.03 -29.41
CA SER A 107 -13.59 -19.15 -29.43
C SER A 107 -12.50 -19.05 -30.51
N ASN A 108 -12.63 -18.14 -31.47
CA ASN A 108 -11.73 -17.99 -32.63
C ASN A 108 -11.01 -16.64 -32.69
N GLY A 109 -11.05 -15.86 -31.60
CA GLY A 109 -10.34 -14.57 -31.48
C GLY A 109 -8.93 -14.76 -30.86
N GLY A 110 -8.26 -13.67 -30.66
CA GLY A 110 -7.06 -13.61 -29.81
C GLY A 110 -7.42 -13.86 -28.34
N GLU A 111 -6.42 -13.86 -27.50
CA GLU A 111 -6.58 -13.96 -26.04
C GLU A 111 -6.70 -12.56 -25.43
N ALA A 112 -7.65 -12.38 -24.50
CA ALA A 112 -7.68 -11.19 -23.67
C ALA A 112 -6.43 -11.14 -22.79
N ALA A 113 -5.89 -9.94 -22.53
CA ALA A 113 -4.69 -9.82 -21.72
C ALA A 113 -4.74 -8.57 -20.83
N ILE A 114 -4.23 -8.72 -19.61
CA ILE A 114 -3.89 -7.61 -18.72
C ILE A 114 -2.37 -7.52 -18.66
N TYR A 115 -1.81 -6.37 -19.00
CA TYR A 115 -0.42 -6.05 -18.76
C TYR A 115 -0.34 -5.25 -17.47
N THR A 116 0.36 -5.77 -16.48
CA THR A 116 0.57 -5.11 -15.20
C THR A 116 1.78 -4.18 -15.24
N THR A 117 1.96 -3.44 -14.15
CA THR A 117 3.15 -2.63 -13.90
C THR A 117 4.22 -3.38 -13.11
N LEU A 118 3.89 -4.58 -12.61
CA LEU A 118 4.81 -5.41 -11.82
C LEU A 118 6.05 -5.81 -12.63
N ASP A 119 7.12 -6.02 -11.93
CA ASP A 119 8.35 -6.59 -12.42
C ASP A 119 8.53 -7.98 -11.79
N HIS A 120 8.32 -9.04 -12.58
CA HIS A 120 8.33 -10.41 -12.09
C HIS A 120 9.72 -10.80 -11.55
N ALA A 121 10.78 -10.41 -12.24
CA ALA A 121 12.15 -10.71 -11.80
C ALA A 121 12.48 -10.04 -10.46
N ALA A 122 12.06 -8.79 -10.26
CA ALA A 122 12.24 -8.08 -8.99
C ALA A 122 11.38 -8.68 -7.86
N ASN A 123 10.11 -9.05 -8.14
CA ASN A 123 9.26 -9.74 -7.16
C ASN A 123 9.87 -11.08 -6.74
N ARG A 124 10.39 -11.87 -7.71
CA ARG A 124 11.07 -13.13 -7.44
C ARG A 124 12.33 -12.93 -6.59
N ALA A 125 13.17 -11.96 -6.91
CA ALA A 125 14.37 -11.67 -6.13
C ALA A 125 14.03 -11.31 -4.66
N VAL A 126 12.96 -10.54 -4.47
CA VAL A 126 12.45 -10.19 -3.13
C VAL A 126 11.90 -11.41 -2.42
N TYR A 127 11.08 -12.24 -3.09
CA TYR A 127 10.55 -13.47 -2.52
C TYR A 127 11.66 -14.41 -2.04
N ASP A 128 12.67 -14.62 -2.88
CA ASP A 128 13.80 -15.48 -2.58
C ASP A 128 14.65 -14.91 -1.42
N ALA A 129 14.78 -13.57 -1.32
CA ALA A 129 15.49 -12.91 -0.22
C ALA A 129 14.77 -13.07 1.13
N TYR A 130 13.45 -13.13 1.16
CA TYR A 130 12.71 -13.47 2.39
C TYR A 130 12.93 -14.92 2.82
N GLY A 131 13.11 -15.85 1.88
CA GLY A 131 13.23 -17.28 2.17
C GLY A 131 11.98 -17.81 2.90
N ALA A 132 12.15 -18.36 4.10
CA ALA A 132 11.05 -18.84 4.93
C ALA A 132 10.44 -17.75 5.84
N GLN A 133 10.95 -16.51 5.78
CA GLN A 133 10.49 -15.41 6.62
C GLN A 133 9.15 -14.86 6.12
N LYS A 134 8.24 -14.52 7.06
CA LYS A 134 6.94 -13.91 6.77
C LYS A 134 7.05 -12.38 6.68
N GLY A 135 6.19 -11.79 5.88
CA GLY A 135 6.10 -10.35 5.74
C GLY A 135 5.64 -9.91 4.37
N CYS A 136 5.95 -8.69 3.98
CA CYS A 136 5.72 -8.20 2.62
C CYS A 136 6.70 -7.08 2.25
N ALA A 137 6.92 -6.93 0.95
CA ALA A 137 7.63 -5.80 0.38
C ALA A 137 6.79 -5.18 -0.73
N VAL A 138 6.69 -3.86 -0.71
CA VAL A 138 6.05 -3.09 -1.77
C VAL A 138 6.95 -1.97 -2.22
N ALA A 139 6.99 -1.74 -3.53
CA ALA A 139 7.68 -0.61 -4.15
C ALA A 139 6.92 -0.12 -5.37
N TYR A 140 6.92 1.19 -5.57
CA TYR A 140 6.35 1.78 -6.75
C TYR A 140 7.13 3.01 -7.20
N ASN A 141 6.96 3.36 -8.47
CA ASN A 141 7.47 4.61 -9.00
C ASN A 141 6.60 5.77 -8.50
N TYR A 142 7.15 6.61 -7.62
CA TYR A 142 6.38 7.70 -7.01
C TYR A 142 6.10 8.89 -7.95
N LYS A 143 6.59 8.86 -9.20
CA LYS A 143 6.23 9.82 -10.25
C LYS A 143 5.06 9.35 -11.11
N THR A 144 4.99 8.05 -11.40
CA THR A 144 3.99 7.48 -12.30
C THR A 144 2.85 6.78 -11.57
N GLY A 145 3.08 6.22 -10.38
CA GLY A 145 2.15 5.40 -9.63
C GLY A 145 2.22 3.90 -9.97
N GLU A 146 3.11 3.50 -10.86
CA GLU A 146 3.30 2.10 -11.24
C GLU A 146 3.83 1.27 -10.07
N ILE A 147 3.07 0.28 -9.60
CA ILE A 147 3.53 -0.68 -8.61
C ILE A 147 4.46 -1.67 -9.30
N LEU A 148 5.72 -1.73 -8.86
CA LEU A 148 6.76 -2.56 -9.45
C LEU A 148 6.97 -3.85 -8.67
N VAL A 149 6.92 -3.78 -7.35
CA VAL A 149 7.02 -4.91 -6.43
C VAL A 149 5.83 -4.89 -5.47
N CYS A 150 5.21 -6.05 -5.28
CA CYS A 150 4.20 -6.28 -4.25
C CYS A 150 4.20 -7.78 -3.89
N THR A 151 5.25 -8.19 -3.19
CA THR A 151 5.47 -9.57 -2.74
C THR A 151 5.01 -9.73 -1.31
N SER A 152 4.33 -10.83 -0.98
CA SER A 152 3.81 -11.13 0.35
C SER A 152 4.04 -12.61 0.70
N LEU A 153 4.51 -12.87 1.92
CA LEU A 153 4.81 -14.22 2.43
C LEU A 153 4.11 -14.46 3.78
N PRO A 154 3.61 -15.69 4.01
CA PRO A 154 3.63 -16.83 3.11
C PRO A 154 2.77 -16.57 1.87
N SER A 155 3.02 -17.31 0.79
CA SER A 155 2.31 -17.19 -0.48
C SER A 155 1.97 -18.57 -1.04
N ILE A 156 1.25 -18.62 -2.15
CA ILE A 156 0.78 -19.83 -2.78
C ILE A 156 1.14 -19.84 -4.28
N ASP A 157 1.56 -20.99 -4.76
CA ASP A 157 1.52 -21.30 -6.18
C ASP A 157 0.11 -21.73 -6.56
N VAL A 158 -0.64 -20.82 -7.16
CA VAL A 158 -2.05 -21.00 -7.51
C VAL A 158 -2.29 -22.18 -8.47
N THR A 159 -1.26 -22.63 -9.20
CA THR A 159 -1.35 -23.77 -10.11
C THR A 159 -1.47 -25.11 -9.40
N LYS A 160 -1.06 -25.18 -8.12
CA LYS A 160 -1.17 -26.39 -7.29
C LYS A 160 -2.56 -26.59 -6.68
N GLY A 161 -3.44 -25.60 -6.82
CA GLY A 161 -4.78 -25.62 -6.28
C GLY A 161 -4.84 -25.52 -4.76
N TYR A 162 -5.98 -25.88 -4.17
CA TYR A 162 -6.32 -25.63 -2.77
C TYR A 162 -6.68 -26.88 -1.97
N ALA A 163 -6.23 -28.07 -2.42
CA ALA A 163 -6.56 -29.34 -1.76
C ALA A 163 -6.20 -29.37 -0.26
N ASP A 164 -5.11 -28.69 0.09
CA ASP A 164 -4.58 -28.64 1.46
C ASP A 164 -4.83 -27.28 2.13
N ILE A 165 -5.89 -26.56 1.77
CA ILE A 165 -6.19 -25.20 2.24
C ILE A 165 -6.22 -25.09 3.78
N ASP A 166 -6.70 -26.12 4.47
CA ASP A 166 -6.75 -26.19 5.93
C ASP A 166 -5.36 -26.24 6.58
N SER A 167 -4.32 -26.59 5.81
CA SER A 167 -2.94 -26.63 6.26
C SER A 167 -2.18 -25.32 5.98
N PHE A 168 -2.77 -24.38 5.24
CA PHE A 168 -2.11 -23.13 4.90
C PHE A 168 -1.88 -22.28 6.14
N GLU A 169 -0.71 -21.68 6.22
CA GLU A 169 -0.41 -20.73 7.26
C GLU A 169 -1.28 -19.47 7.14
N SER A 170 -1.55 -18.83 8.28
CA SER A 170 -2.30 -17.58 8.29
C SER A 170 -1.60 -16.52 7.41
N GLY A 171 -2.38 -15.87 6.55
CA GLY A 171 -1.91 -14.83 5.63
C GLY A 171 -1.47 -15.35 4.25
N THR A 172 -1.49 -16.67 3.98
CA THR A 172 -1.09 -17.24 2.67
C THR A 172 -1.95 -16.74 1.53
N LEU A 173 -3.26 -16.58 1.74
CA LEU A 173 -4.22 -16.22 0.70
C LEU A 173 -4.51 -14.73 0.59
N ILE A 174 -3.72 -13.89 1.27
CA ILE A 174 -3.88 -12.44 1.22
C ILE A 174 -2.57 -11.74 0.90
N SER A 175 -2.63 -10.64 0.16
CA SER A 175 -1.51 -9.73 0.05
C SER A 175 -1.45 -8.84 1.30
N LYS A 176 -0.53 -9.12 2.21
CA LYS A 176 -0.35 -8.37 3.47
C LYS A 176 -0.12 -6.87 3.24
N ALA A 177 0.33 -6.50 2.06
CA ALA A 177 0.52 -5.11 1.68
C ALA A 177 -0.77 -4.28 1.73
N MET A 178 -1.92 -4.94 1.56
CA MET A 178 -3.24 -4.30 1.46
C MET A 178 -3.96 -4.16 2.80
N TYR A 179 -3.44 -4.75 3.88
CA TYR A 179 -4.12 -4.81 5.19
C TYR A 179 -3.33 -4.10 6.27
N GLY A 180 -4.05 -3.52 7.24
CA GLY A 180 -3.47 -2.78 8.34
C GLY A 180 -2.58 -3.63 9.24
N THR A 181 -1.39 -3.14 9.53
CA THR A 181 -0.45 -3.66 10.52
C THR A 181 -0.02 -2.56 11.49
N VAL A 182 0.53 -2.92 12.63
CA VAL A 182 1.06 -1.95 13.61
C VAL A 182 2.30 -1.26 13.05
N PRO A 183 2.23 0.06 12.72
CA PRO A 183 3.30 0.74 11.97
C PRO A 183 4.52 1.07 12.81
N ARG A 184 4.42 1.07 14.14
CA ARG A 184 5.48 1.50 15.06
C ARG A 184 6.09 2.85 14.67
N SER A 185 7.38 2.97 14.89
CA SER A 185 8.11 4.22 14.69
C SER A 185 8.11 4.74 13.25
N THR A 186 7.61 3.99 12.26
CA THR A 186 7.32 4.55 10.92
C THR A 186 6.18 5.56 10.98
N GLN A 187 5.25 5.42 11.93
CA GLN A 187 4.18 6.35 12.26
C GLN A 187 4.68 7.76 12.62
N LYS A 188 5.85 7.85 13.20
CA LYS A 188 6.46 9.15 13.59
C LYS A 188 6.61 10.10 12.40
N VAL A 189 6.67 9.58 11.17
CA VAL A 189 6.64 10.41 9.95
C VAL A 189 5.33 11.20 9.87
N SER A 190 4.17 10.55 10.10
CA SER A 190 2.86 11.23 10.14
C SER A 190 2.80 12.27 11.27
N THR A 191 3.40 11.97 12.42
CA THR A 191 3.47 12.90 13.56
C THR A 191 4.38 14.10 13.25
N VAL A 192 5.49 13.90 12.55
CA VAL A 192 6.37 15.01 12.06
C VAL A 192 5.60 15.89 11.08
N ILE A 193 4.88 15.28 10.12
CA ILE A 193 4.04 16.01 9.17
C ILE A 193 2.99 16.85 9.94
N ALA A 194 2.32 16.27 10.94
CA ALA A 194 1.35 16.99 11.75
C ALA A 194 1.99 18.16 12.50
N ALA A 195 3.15 17.95 13.11
CA ALA A 195 3.86 19.03 13.83
C ALA A 195 4.29 20.17 12.89
N LEU A 196 4.80 19.85 11.70
CA LEU A 196 5.17 20.85 10.69
C LEU A 196 3.96 21.65 10.18
N GLU A 197 2.82 20.96 9.92
CA GLU A 197 1.57 21.62 9.48
C GLU A 197 0.97 22.54 10.57
N ILE A 198 1.12 22.17 11.84
CA ILE A 198 0.49 22.88 12.96
C ILE A 198 1.36 24.07 13.40
N MET A 199 2.66 23.87 13.60
CA MET A 199 3.53 24.90 14.19
C MET A 199 4.55 25.50 13.22
N GLY A 200 4.75 24.90 12.05
CA GLY A 200 5.75 25.33 11.08
C GLY A 200 7.17 24.87 11.41
N SER A 201 8.05 24.94 10.40
CA SER A 201 9.43 24.43 10.51
C SER A 201 10.24 25.14 11.59
N ASP A 202 10.28 26.46 11.58
CA ASP A 202 11.13 27.24 12.50
C ASP A 202 10.83 26.94 13.96
N LYS A 203 9.53 26.86 14.28
CA LYS A 203 9.09 26.56 15.64
C LYS A 203 9.38 25.12 16.03
N LEU A 204 9.11 24.14 15.14
CA LEU A 204 9.40 22.73 15.40
C LEU A 204 10.90 22.50 15.62
N TYR A 205 11.77 23.08 14.79
CA TYR A 205 13.22 22.92 14.95
C TYR A 205 13.78 23.62 16.20
N SER A 206 13.09 24.64 16.72
CA SER A 206 13.46 25.28 18.00
C SER A 206 13.06 24.49 19.24
N LYS A 207 12.13 23.51 19.10
CA LYS A 207 11.71 22.64 20.21
C LYS A 207 12.81 21.64 20.55
N SER A 208 13.00 21.44 21.84
CA SER A 208 13.87 20.38 22.35
C SER A 208 13.26 19.77 23.60
N PHE A 209 13.34 18.44 23.71
CA PHE A 209 12.84 17.69 24.85
C PHE A 209 13.90 16.72 25.35
N ASN A 210 13.87 16.45 26.67
CA ASN A 210 14.83 15.54 27.31
C ASN A 210 14.29 14.11 27.34
N CYS A 211 15.14 13.16 27.02
CA CYS A 211 14.89 11.73 27.16
C CYS A 211 15.87 11.12 28.17
N SER A 212 15.35 10.68 29.31
CA SER A 212 16.11 9.98 30.37
C SER A 212 15.97 8.46 30.31
N GLY A 213 15.50 7.90 29.18
CA GLY A 213 15.16 6.49 29.02
C GLY A 213 13.65 6.23 29.14
N HIS A 214 12.92 7.15 29.73
CA HIS A 214 11.48 7.14 29.85
C HIS A 214 10.93 8.56 29.94
N TYR A 215 9.61 8.69 29.82
CA TYR A 215 8.85 9.91 30.07
C TYR A 215 7.54 9.56 30.79
N THR A 216 7.28 10.24 31.90
CA THR A 216 5.99 10.12 32.61
C THR A 216 5.10 11.26 32.17
N ASN A 217 3.98 10.93 31.53
CA ASN A 217 3.03 11.91 31.03
C ASN A 217 2.20 12.54 32.16
N ARG A 218 1.32 13.51 31.82
CA ARG A 218 0.52 14.23 32.83
C ARG A 218 -0.54 13.35 33.51
N THR A 219 -0.91 12.22 32.92
CA THR A 219 -1.81 11.25 33.55
C THR A 219 -1.09 10.26 34.46
N GLY A 220 0.23 10.28 34.48
CA GLY A 220 1.07 9.40 35.29
C GLY A 220 1.52 8.13 34.59
N ASP A 221 1.17 7.96 33.32
CA ASP A 221 1.62 6.81 32.52
C ASP A 221 3.05 6.98 32.06
N VAL A 222 3.78 5.87 31.96
CA VAL A 222 5.18 5.84 31.56
C VAL A 222 5.30 5.43 30.09
N ILE A 223 6.04 6.23 29.32
CA ILE A 223 6.41 5.94 27.93
C ILE A 223 7.89 5.66 27.85
N ASP A 224 8.22 4.40 27.67
CA ASP A 224 9.60 3.94 27.63
C ASP A 224 10.28 4.21 26.29
N CYS A 225 11.57 4.50 26.36
CA CYS A 225 12.46 4.54 25.22
C CYS A 225 13.13 3.17 25.01
N HIS A 226 13.41 2.81 23.77
CA HIS A 226 14.21 1.61 23.48
C HIS A 226 15.65 1.70 24.02
N ASN A 227 16.16 2.93 24.24
CA ASN A 227 17.41 3.15 24.98
C ASN A 227 17.09 3.47 26.43
N PRO A 228 17.32 2.52 27.38
CA PRO A 228 16.99 2.73 28.80
C PRO A 228 17.85 3.79 29.47
N TYR A 229 19.00 4.16 28.90
CA TYR A 229 19.87 5.23 29.39
C TYR A 229 19.45 6.61 28.89
N GLY A 230 18.48 6.67 27.99
CA GLY A 230 18.02 7.90 27.37
C GLY A 230 18.94 8.45 26.27
N HIS A 231 18.45 9.50 25.61
CA HIS A 231 19.18 10.18 24.54
C HIS A 231 19.58 11.62 24.91
N GLY A 232 19.26 12.04 26.16
CA GLY A 232 19.46 13.42 26.58
C GLY A 232 18.51 14.39 25.88
N THR A 233 18.91 15.67 25.80
CA THR A 233 18.12 16.70 25.13
C THR A 233 18.30 16.60 23.62
N GLN A 234 17.18 16.51 22.88
CA GLN A 234 17.14 16.33 21.43
C GLN A 234 16.21 17.33 20.80
N ASN A 235 16.49 17.70 19.55
CA ASN A 235 15.55 18.35 18.64
C ASN A 235 14.81 17.30 17.76
N ILE A 236 13.93 17.76 16.87
CA ILE A 236 13.11 16.86 16.02
C ILE A 236 13.97 15.98 15.10
N GLN A 237 15.06 16.51 14.52
CA GLN A 237 15.97 15.74 13.67
C GLN A 237 16.58 14.56 14.44
N GLN A 238 17.19 14.82 15.57
CA GLN A 238 17.80 13.82 16.45
C GLN A 238 16.76 12.80 16.96
N ALA A 239 15.55 13.27 17.27
CA ALA A 239 14.47 12.41 17.75
C ALA A 239 13.97 11.42 16.68
N VAL A 240 13.96 11.83 15.41
CA VAL A 240 13.64 10.93 14.27
C VAL A 240 14.77 9.92 14.07
N GLU A 241 16.02 10.35 14.08
CA GLU A 241 17.20 9.49 13.93
C GLU A 241 17.28 8.47 15.07
N ASN A 242 17.13 8.91 16.31
CA ASN A 242 17.13 8.06 17.50
C ASN A 242 15.79 7.32 17.71
N SER A 243 14.79 7.56 16.87
CA SER A 243 13.46 6.96 17.04
C SER A 243 12.86 7.11 18.45
N CYS A 244 13.10 8.24 19.13
CA CYS A 244 12.89 8.46 20.56
C CYS A 244 11.41 8.60 20.93
N ASN A 245 10.81 7.59 21.62
CA ASN A 245 9.42 7.64 22.08
C ASN A 245 9.14 8.81 23.04
N PRO A 246 9.96 9.04 24.12
CA PRO A 246 9.77 10.14 25.04
C PRO A 246 9.73 11.53 24.38
N PHE A 247 10.51 11.74 23.32
CA PHE A 247 10.46 13.01 22.59
C PHE A 247 9.07 13.22 21.95
N PHE A 248 8.58 12.20 21.24
CA PHE A 248 7.29 12.31 20.55
C PHE A 248 6.11 12.41 21.53
N ALA A 249 6.16 11.75 22.68
CA ALA A 249 5.15 11.91 23.72
C ALA A 249 5.11 13.35 24.25
N GLN A 250 6.26 13.93 24.57
CA GLN A 250 6.36 15.32 25.01
C GLN A 250 5.91 16.31 23.91
N LEU A 251 6.20 16.02 22.65
CA LEU A 251 5.75 16.82 21.51
C LEU A 251 4.21 16.83 21.40
N ILE A 252 3.55 15.69 21.62
CA ILE A 252 2.08 15.59 21.57
C ILE A 252 1.43 16.35 22.74
N GLU A 253 2.07 16.43 23.89
CA GLU A 253 1.60 17.21 25.04
C GLU A 253 1.93 18.72 24.94
N ASP A 254 2.74 19.11 24.00
CA ASP A 254 3.14 20.54 23.85
C ASP A 254 1.92 21.39 23.50
N SER A 255 1.82 22.56 24.14
CA SER A 255 0.72 23.50 23.93
C SER A 255 0.61 24.01 22.49
N ASP A 256 1.69 23.92 21.72
CA ASP A 256 1.73 24.26 20.29
C ASP A 256 1.26 23.13 19.37
N MET A 257 0.88 21.95 19.95
CA MET A 257 0.34 20.79 19.26
C MET A 257 -1.12 20.49 19.69
N PRO A 258 -2.07 21.39 19.45
CA PRO A 258 -3.45 21.15 19.84
C PRO A 258 -4.01 19.89 19.18
N LEU A 259 -4.70 19.06 19.96
CA LEU A 259 -5.24 17.78 19.54
C LEU A 259 -6.11 17.87 18.27
N ASP A 260 -6.94 18.90 18.16
CA ASP A 260 -7.78 19.12 16.98
C ASP A 260 -6.94 19.39 15.71
N GLY A 261 -5.78 20.03 15.86
CA GLY A 261 -4.82 20.18 14.79
C GLY A 261 -4.28 18.81 14.32
N ILE A 262 -3.87 17.96 15.27
CA ILE A 262 -3.40 16.60 14.99
C ILE A 262 -4.50 15.79 14.29
N LYS A 263 -5.72 15.77 14.84
CA LYS A 263 -6.88 15.09 14.24
C LYS A 263 -7.13 15.53 12.80
N LYS A 264 -7.07 16.84 12.54
CA LYS A 264 -7.28 17.41 11.20
C LYS A 264 -6.23 16.90 10.20
N VAL A 265 -4.96 16.87 10.57
CA VAL A 265 -3.88 16.39 9.69
C VAL A 265 -4.00 14.87 9.48
N TYR A 266 -4.24 14.11 10.54
CA TYR A 266 -4.41 12.66 10.43
C TYR A 266 -5.60 12.28 9.54
N THR A 267 -6.73 12.99 9.66
CA THR A 267 -7.88 12.79 8.76
C THR A 267 -7.51 13.06 7.30
N LYS A 268 -6.73 14.11 7.02
CA LYS A 268 -6.23 14.39 5.66
C LYS A 268 -5.29 13.30 5.14
N LEU A 269 -4.49 12.71 6.03
CA LEU A 269 -3.62 11.58 5.70
C LEU A 269 -4.40 10.27 5.45
N GLY A 270 -5.70 10.23 5.72
CA GLY A 270 -6.56 9.07 5.49
C GLY A 270 -6.78 8.19 6.72
N TYR A 271 -6.47 8.69 7.94
CA TYR A 271 -6.77 7.94 9.16
C TYR A 271 -8.27 7.96 9.50
N SER A 272 -8.81 6.78 9.76
CA SER A 272 -10.06 6.61 10.49
C SER A 272 -9.78 6.78 11.99
N LEU A 273 -10.49 7.69 12.64
CA LEU A 273 -10.21 8.05 14.04
C LEU A 273 -11.23 7.45 15.00
N ASN A 274 -10.77 7.06 16.20
CA ASN A 274 -11.59 6.73 17.37
C ASN A 274 -12.63 5.64 17.12
N GLY A 275 -12.23 4.56 16.46
CA GLY A 275 -13.08 3.41 16.17
C GLY A 275 -14.03 3.59 14.98
N ALA A 276 -13.85 4.65 14.18
CA ALA A 276 -14.54 4.75 12.90
C ALA A 276 -14.13 3.59 11.97
N ALA A 277 -15.05 3.17 11.10
CA ALA A 277 -14.77 2.10 10.14
C ALA A 277 -13.52 2.44 9.28
N PRO A 278 -12.68 1.45 8.97
CA PRO A 278 -11.55 1.65 8.07
C PRO A 278 -12.01 2.22 6.72
N THR A 279 -11.20 3.08 6.13
CA THR A 279 -11.37 3.54 4.76
C THR A 279 -10.47 2.72 3.84
N TYR A 280 -10.82 2.69 2.55
CA TYR A 280 -10.13 1.88 1.55
C TYR A 280 -9.74 2.74 0.35
N ILE A 281 -8.64 2.37 -0.28
CA ILE A 281 -8.24 2.86 -1.60
C ILE A 281 -8.41 1.71 -2.58
N ASP A 282 -9.07 2.00 -3.71
CA ASP A 282 -9.19 1.06 -4.81
C ASP A 282 -7.94 1.11 -5.69
N ILE A 283 -7.30 -0.05 -5.86
CA ILE A 283 -6.13 -0.24 -6.72
C ILE A 283 -6.53 -1.24 -7.82
N ASP A 284 -7.10 -0.73 -8.89
CA ASP A 284 -7.59 -1.55 -10.03
C ASP A 284 -8.54 -2.68 -9.60
N GLY A 285 -9.43 -2.39 -8.63
CA GLY A 285 -10.41 -3.30 -8.06
C GLY A 285 -9.97 -3.93 -6.74
N ILE A 286 -8.68 -4.02 -6.45
CA ILE A 286 -8.17 -4.51 -5.16
C ILE A 286 -8.39 -3.44 -4.10
N GLN A 287 -9.03 -3.82 -2.99
CA GLN A 287 -9.27 -2.93 -1.87
C GLN A 287 -8.06 -2.92 -0.93
N CYS A 288 -7.50 -1.74 -0.71
CA CYS A 288 -6.39 -1.51 0.20
C CYS A 288 -6.85 -0.68 1.40
N GLU A 289 -6.69 -1.20 2.61
CA GLU A 289 -6.94 -0.44 3.84
C GLU A 289 -6.02 0.77 3.93
N THR A 290 -6.54 1.89 4.44
CA THR A 290 -5.71 3.07 4.68
C THR A 290 -5.05 3.02 6.05
N ALA A 291 -5.58 3.77 7.01
CA ALA A 291 -5.04 3.85 8.36
C ALA A 291 -6.13 4.06 9.40
N SER A 292 -5.88 3.64 10.63
CA SER A 292 -6.73 3.92 11.78
C SER A 292 -5.90 4.22 13.02
N THR A 293 -6.43 5.04 13.92
CA THR A 293 -5.80 5.33 15.22
C THR A 293 -6.81 5.92 16.20
N THR A 294 -6.43 5.98 17.48
CA THR A 294 -7.25 6.58 18.53
C THR A 294 -6.58 7.85 19.05
N LEU A 295 -7.28 8.98 18.94
CA LEU A 295 -6.85 10.30 19.40
C LEU A 295 -7.95 10.91 20.28
N VAL A 296 -7.88 10.74 21.60
CA VAL A 296 -8.90 11.20 22.54
C VAL A 296 -8.50 12.45 23.32
N ASP A 297 -7.33 12.44 23.95
CA ASP A 297 -6.74 13.56 24.66
C ASP A 297 -5.22 13.52 24.53
N SER A 298 -4.54 14.68 24.33
CA SER A 298 -3.10 14.77 24.16
C SER A 298 -2.29 14.25 25.37
N TYR A 299 -2.91 14.27 26.54
CA TYR A 299 -2.30 13.85 27.81
C TYR A 299 -2.45 12.33 28.07
N GLU A 300 -3.33 11.65 27.35
CA GLU A 300 -3.55 10.23 27.52
C GLU A 300 -2.51 9.38 26.79
N PHE A 301 -2.06 8.33 27.47
CA PHE A 301 -1.13 7.33 26.95
C PHE A 301 -1.56 6.80 25.58
N ARG A 302 -2.86 6.50 25.42
CA ARG A 302 -3.43 5.94 24.18
C ARG A 302 -3.21 6.84 22.97
N THR A 303 -3.39 8.17 23.11
CA THR A 303 -3.13 9.14 22.05
C THR A 303 -1.65 9.25 21.73
N GLN A 304 -0.81 9.37 22.76
CA GLN A 304 0.64 9.49 22.59
C GLN A 304 1.22 8.22 21.97
N TRP A 305 0.78 7.07 22.46
CA TRP A 305 1.18 5.76 21.95
C TRP A 305 0.72 5.55 20.51
N GLY A 306 -0.50 5.98 20.16
CA GLY A 306 -1.03 6.00 18.80
C GLY A 306 -0.19 6.84 17.85
N CYS A 307 0.21 8.06 18.26
CA CYS A 307 1.05 8.95 17.48
C CYS A 307 2.51 8.43 17.32
N ILE A 308 2.94 7.54 18.20
CA ILE A 308 4.24 6.82 18.11
C ILE A 308 4.13 5.60 17.19
N GLY A 309 2.89 5.12 16.94
CA GLY A 309 2.59 4.00 16.06
C GLY A 309 2.36 2.67 16.77
N GLN A 310 1.79 2.74 17.95
CA GLN A 310 1.50 1.62 18.82
C GLN A 310 0.01 1.59 19.20
N GLY A 311 -0.36 0.63 20.05
CA GLY A 311 -1.73 0.48 20.52
C GLY A 311 -2.68 0.16 19.37
N ASP A 312 -3.76 0.93 19.24
CA ASP A 312 -4.80 0.73 18.21
C ASP A 312 -4.44 1.25 16.82
N THR A 313 -3.21 1.72 16.63
CA THR A 313 -2.82 2.28 15.32
C THR A 313 -2.49 1.16 14.35
N LEU A 314 -3.21 1.15 13.24
CA LEU A 314 -3.00 0.24 12.12
C LEU A 314 -2.84 1.06 10.84
N VAL A 315 -1.90 0.66 10.00
CA VAL A 315 -1.66 1.25 8.68
C VAL A 315 -1.24 0.15 7.72
N SER A 316 -1.78 0.10 6.52
CA SER A 316 -1.29 -0.86 5.53
C SER A 316 0.11 -0.50 5.04
N PRO A 317 0.97 -1.48 4.72
CA PRO A 317 2.27 -1.22 4.11
C PRO A 317 2.17 -0.40 2.81
N MET A 318 1.13 -0.62 2.02
CA MET A 318 0.84 0.16 0.82
C MET A 318 0.60 1.63 1.16
N GLN A 319 -0.20 1.94 2.20
CA GLN A 319 -0.45 3.32 2.62
C GLN A 319 0.81 3.99 3.17
N LEU A 320 1.61 3.27 3.94
CA LEU A 320 2.92 3.76 4.43
C LEU A 320 3.83 4.15 3.26
N MET A 321 3.89 3.32 2.21
CA MET A 321 4.64 3.61 0.97
C MET A 321 4.08 4.82 0.24
N MET A 322 2.75 4.93 0.09
CA MET A 322 2.12 6.05 -0.61
C MET A 322 2.41 7.40 0.05
N TRP A 323 2.45 7.48 1.38
CA TRP A 323 2.85 8.73 2.06
C TRP A 323 4.28 9.15 1.74
N GLN A 324 5.19 8.18 1.51
CA GLN A 324 6.56 8.52 1.10
C GLN A 324 6.58 9.24 -0.26
N SER A 325 5.63 8.95 -1.16
CA SER A 325 5.56 9.67 -2.43
C SER A 325 5.18 11.14 -2.27
N ALA A 326 4.27 11.44 -1.35
CA ALA A 326 3.87 12.82 -1.06
C ALA A 326 5.05 13.64 -0.51
N VAL A 327 5.91 12.99 0.29
CA VAL A 327 7.16 13.57 0.82
C VAL A 327 8.20 13.69 -0.30
N ALA A 328 8.48 12.61 -1.03
CA ALA A 328 9.51 12.55 -2.08
C ALA A 328 9.22 13.51 -3.24
N ASN A 329 7.95 13.65 -3.63
CA ASN A 329 7.51 14.62 -4.64
C ASN A 329 7.70 16.08 -4.22
N GLY A 330 7.82 16.37 -2.91
CA GLY A 330 8.01 17.71 -2.38
C GLY A 330 6.77 18.61 -2.48
N ASN A 331 5.59 18.06 -2.78
CA ASN A 331 4.36 18.83 -3.00
C ASN A 331 3.19 18.39 -2.10
N GLY A 332 3.41 17.43 -1.20
CA GLY A 332 2.39 16.95 -0.27
C GLY A 332 1.21 16.22 -0.91
N LYS A 333 1.35 15.74 -2.14
CA LYS A 333 0.35 14.93 -2.85
C LYS A 333 0.87 13.52 -3.07
N MET A 334 0.08 12.53 -2.71
CA MET A 334 0.39 11.13 -3.06
C MET A 334 0.19 10.92 -4.55
N THR A 335 1.11 10.18 -5.17
CA THR A 335 0.84 9.57 -6.47
C THR A 335 0.01 8.31 -6.22
N MET A 336 -1.15 8.21 -6.86
CA MET A 336 -2.06 7.09 -6.67
C MET A 336 -1.51 5.85 -7.35
N PRO A 337 -1.41 4.73 -6.63
CA PRO A 337 -0.87 3.49 -7.17
C PRO A 337 -1.81 2.84 -8.19
N HIS A 338 -1.25 2.12 -9.14
CA HIS A 338 -1.98 1.25 -10.05
C HIS A 338 -1.16 0.02 -10.41
N LEU A 339 -1.84 -1.10 -10.64
CA LEU A 339 -1.28 -2.38 -11.05
C LEU A 339 -1.46 -2.64 -12.55
N ILE A 340 -2.58 -2.18 -13.13
CA ILE A 340 -2.87 -2.38 -14.55
C ILE A 340 -2.20 -1.26 -15.36
N ASN A 341 -1.30 -1.63 -16.24
CA ASN A 341 -0.76 -0.71 -17.27
C ASN A 341 -1.72 -0.60 -18.44
N SER A 342 -2.14 -1.76 -19.01
CA SER A 342 -3.09 -1.78 -20.11
C SER A 342 -3.89 -3.08 -20.15
N VAL A 343 -5.06 -3.01 -20.80
CA VAL A 343 -5.92 -4.18 -21.07
C VAL A 343 -6.11 -4.30 -22.56
N ILE A 344 -5.88 -5.50 -23.08
CA ILE A 344 -6.12 -5.88 -24.49
C ILE A 344 -7.27 -6.85 -24.52
N ASN A 345 -8.28 -6.57 -25.34
CA ASN A 345 -9.40 -7.49 -25.52
C ASN A 345 -9.08 -8.62 -26.51
N VAL A 346 -9.96 -9.60 -26.61
CA VAL A 346 -9.85 -10.77 -27.50
C VAL A 346 -9.63 -10.42 -28.99
N ASN A 347 -9.90 -9.21 -29.40
CA ASN A 347 -9.67 -8.73 -30.78
C ASN A 347 -8.30 -8.04 -30.94
N GLY A 348 -7.41 -8.13 -29.96
CA GLY A 348 -6.09 -7.49 -29.96
C GLY A 348 -6.12 -5.96 -29.79
N LYS A 349 -7.27 -5.39 -29.36
CA LYS A 349 -7.43 -3.95 -29.22
C LYS A 349 -7.18 -3.53 -27.76
N VAL A 350 -6.36 -2.50 -27.57
CA VAL A 350 -6.20 -1.85 -26.26
C VAL A 350 -7.50 -1.14 -25.90
N VAL A 351 -8.15 -1.61 -24.83
CA VAL A 351 -9.44 -1.06 -24.33
C VAL A 351 -9.28 -0.23 -23.07
N GLN A 352 -8.17 -0.39 -22.35
CA GLN A 352 -7.81 0.40 -21.18
C GLN A 352 -6.32 0.69 -21.20
N LYS A 353 -5.93 1.90 -20.79
CA LYS A 353 -4.55 2.30 -20.51
C LYS A 353 -4.53 3.20 -19.29
N SER A 354 -3.67 2.90 -18.33
CA SER A 354 -3.53 3.68 -17.11
C SER A 354 -2.92 5.05 -17.35
N LYS A 355 -3.20 5.95 -16.42
CA LYS A 355 -2.66 7.31 -16.37
C LYS A 355 -2.29 7.63 -14.94
N THR A 356 -1.22 8.38 -14.77
CA THR A 356 -0.84 8.92 -13.46
C THR A 356 -1.96 9.77 -12.86
N LYS A 357 -2.29 9.49 -11.62
CA LYS A 357 -3.27 10.25 -10.81
C LYS A 357 -2.61 10.68 -9.51
N TYR A 358 -3.12 11.76 -8.93
CA TYR A 358 -2.65 12.27 -7.65
C TYR A 358 -3.82 12.40 -6.69
N SER A 359 -3.53 12.30 -5.39
CA SER A 359 -4.48 12.65 -4.34
C SER A 359 -4.72 14.16 -4.30
N ASP A 360 -5.71 14.57 -3.52
CA ASP A 360 -5.76 15.93 -3.01
C ASP A 360 -4.50 16.23 -2.20
N GLN A 361 -4.22 17.51 -1.97
CA GLN A 361 -3.06 17.92 -1.17
C GLN A 361 -3.26 17.55 0.31
N LEU A 362 -2.43 16.66 0.82
CA LEU A 362 -2.49 16.17 2.20
C LEU A 362 -1.85 17.16 3.18
N PHE A 363 -0.74 17.75 2.76
CA PHE A 363 0.05 18.74 3.52
C PHE A 363 0.77 19.71 2.57
N SER A 364 1.33 20.78 3.10
CA SER A 364 1.97 21.83 2.31
C SER A 364 3.31 21.39 1.69
N ASP A 365 3.74 22.11 0.64
CA ASP A 365 5.03 21.91 -0.02
C ASP A 365 6.20 22.16 0.97
N THR A 366 6.03 23.11 1.87
CA THR A 366 7.03 23.39 2.91
C THR A 366 7.16 22.24 3.89
N THR A 367 6.04 21.64 4.31
CA THR A 367 6.02 20.44 5.14
C THR A 367 6.64 19.24 4.41
N ALA A 368 6.31 19.04 3.13
CA ALA A 368 6.90 17.98 2.32
C ALA A 368 8.43 18.12 2.25
N THR A 369 8.92 19.31 1.95
CA THR A 369 10.37 19.61 1.86
C THR A 369 11.09 19.39 3.19
N ALA A 370 10.53 19.87 4.29
CA ALA A 370 11.13 19.70 5.62
C ALA A 370 11.15 18.23 6.04
N THR A 371 10.04 17.50 5.85
CA THR A 371 9.97 16.06 6.13
C THR A 371 10.96 15.27 5.26
N LYS A 372 11.05 15.59 3.98
CA LYS A 372 12.01 14.98 3.05
C LYS A 372 13.44 15.16 3.56
N GLN A 373 13.81 16.36 3.98
CA GLN A 373 15.15 16.64 4.51
C GLN A 373 15.45 15.85 5.79
N ILE A 374 14.48 15.74 6.71
CA ILE A 374 14.61 14.95 7.94
C ILE A 374 14.90 13.48 7.60
N LEU A 375 14.13 12.90 6.66
CA LEU A 375 14.28 11.50 6.28
C LEU A 375 15.57 11.22 5.49
N LEU A 376 16.01 12.14 4.62
CA LEU A 376 17.28 12.05 3.89
C LEU A 376 18.47 12.11 4.85
N THR A 377 18.42 12.99 5.85
CA THR A 377 19.47 13.05 6.87
C THR A 377 19.54 11.75 7.67
N ASN A 378 18.40 11.19 8.06
CA ASN A 378 18.36 9.87 8.71
C ASN A 378 18.94 8.76 7.80
N GLY A 379 18.59 8.77 6.51
CA GLY A 379 19.14 7.84 5.52
C GLY A 379 20.66 7.93 5.40
N ALA A 380 21.18 9.15 5.27
CA ALA A 380 22.62 9.40 5.16
C ALA A 380 23.39 8.96 6.40
N ASN A 381 22.87 9.24 7.61
CA ASN A 381 23.56 8.99 8.86
C ASN A 381 23.52 7.49 9.28
N HIS A 382 22.44 6.76 8.95
CA HIS A 382 22.21 5.43 9.53
C HIS A 382 22.05 4.31 8.49
N TYR A 383 21.77 4.62 7.21
CA TYR A 383 21.44 3.61 6.20
C TYR A 383 22.33 3.63 4.96
N SER A 384 23.20 4.62 4.79
CA SER A 384 24.04 4.77 3.60
C SER A 384 25.00 3.59 3.35
N SER A 385 25.45 2.90 4.41
CA SER A 385 26.27 1.69 4.31
C SER A 385 25.43 0.41 4.13
N LEU A 386 24.20 0.40 4.64
CA LEU A 386 23.30 -0.76 4.61
C LEU A 386 22.59 -0.88 3.25
N ILE A 387 22.13 0.26 2.71
CA ILE A 387 21.48 0.36 1.41
C ILE A 387 22.38 1.20 0.48
N SER A 388 23.60 0.71 0.29
CA SER A 388 24.64 1.42 -0.47
C SER A 388 24.26 1.60 -1.95
N GLY A 389 24.71 2.70 -2.54
CA GLY A 389 24.48 3.03 -3.95
C GLY A 389 23.25 3.90 -4.19
N TYR A 390 22.44 4.22 -3.15
CA TYR A 390 21.23 5.00 -3.26
C TYR A 390 21.22 6.17 -2.27
N THR A 391 20.74 7.32 -2.71
CA THR A 391 20.39 8.42 -1.81
C THR A 391 18.96 8.21 -1.34
N ILE A 392 18.77 7.87 -0.07
CA ILE A 392 17.46 7.45 0.46
C ILE A 392 17.01 8.31 1.63
N GLY A 393 15.70 8.61 1.65
CA GLY A 393 15.01 9.09 2.84
C GLY A 393 14.26 7.94 3.48
N VAL A 394 14.53 7.62 4.76
CA VAL A 394 13.96 6.42 5.40
C VAL A 394 13.55 6.63 6.84
N LYS A 395 12.63 5.78 7.31
CA LYS A 395 12.30 5.58 8.72
C LYS A 395 12.02 4.11 9.01
N SER A 396 12.66 3.56 10.03
CA SER A 396 12.40 2.20 10.53
C SER A 396 11.43 2.17 11.71
N GLY A 397 10.82 1.02 11.92
CA GLY A 397 10.00 0.71 13.08
C GLY A 397 10.19 -0.74 13.50
N THR A 398 10.17 -1.00 14.81
CA THR A 398 10.16 -2.34 15.39
C THR A 398 8.91 -2.46 16.25
N ALA A 399 8.06 -3.48 16.02
CA ALA A 399 6.75 -3.64 16.65
C ALA A 399 6.65 -4.90 17.49
N GLN A 400 6.20 -4.78 18.76
CA GLN A 400 5.62 -5.89 19.49
C GLN A 400 4.19 -6.11 19.01
N VAL A 401 3.81 -7.31 18.65
CA VAL A 401 2.50 -7.63 18.07
C VAL A 401 1.65 -8.53 18.95
N ASP A 402 2.24 -9.14 19.97
CA ASP A 402 1.55 -9.98 20.94
C ASP A 402 2.22 -9.93 22.33
N ASP A 403 1.57 -10.57 23.31
CA ASP A 403 2.06 -10.69 24.69
C ASP A 403 3.30 -11.61 24.81
N ASN A 404 3.73 -12.25 23.73
CA ASN A 404 4.88 -13.15 23.68
C ASN A 404 6.18 -12.48 23.17
N ASP A 405 6.25 -11.15 23.19
CA ASP A 405 7.37 -10.36 22.69
C ASP A 405 7.71 -10.59 21.20
N THR A 406 6.73 -11.04 20.40
CA THR A 406 6.91 -11.14 18.96
C THR A 406 7.02 -9.74 18.36
N GLU A 407 8.12 -9.47 17.69
CA GLU A 407 8.40 -8.16 17.11
C GLU A 407 8.36 -8.21 15.58
N ASN A 408 7.59 -7.32 14.97
CA ASN A 408 7.69 -7.03 13.53
C ASN A 408 8.70 -5.92 13.28
N SER A 409 9.40 -5.95 12.16
CA SER A 409 10.29 -4.89 11.69
C SER A 409 9.76 -4.26 10.42
N LEU A 410 9.73 -2.94 10.38
CA LEU A 410 9.32 -2.16 9.21
C LEU A 410 10.44 -1.22 8.78
N LEU A 411 10.52 -0.97 7.47
CA LEU A 411 11.32 0.09 6.87
C LEU A 411 10.49 0.74 5.77
N VAL A 412 10.28 2.05 5.89
CA VAL A 412 9.62 2.85 4.84
C VAL A 412 10.57 3.89 4.33
N GLY A 413 10.48 4.21 3.04
CA GLY A 413 11.33 5.24 2.47
C GLY A 413 11.13 5.47 0.99
N PHE A 414 12.04 6.28 0.46
CA PHE A 414 12.11 6.60 -0.96
C PHE A 414 13.57 6.79 -1.40
N VAL A 415 13.82 6.56 -2.67
CA VAL A 415 15.08 6.93 -3.33
C VAL A 415 14.93 8.34 -3.89
N ASP A 416 15.86 9.23 -3.54
CA ASP A 416 15.87 10.61 -4.05
C ASP A 416 16.72 10.71 -5.31
N ASP A 417 16.21 10.12 -6.38
CA ASP A 417 16.79 10.17 -7.72
C ASP A 417 15.67 10.38 -8.76
N VAL A 418 15.89 11.34 -9.66
CA VAL A 418 14.92 11.67 -10.71
C VAL A 418 14.74 10.54 -11.74
N ASN A 419 15.78 9.75 -11.97
CA ASN A 419 15.77 8.65 -12.93
C ASN A 419 15.34 7.32 -12.30
N PHE A 420 15.41 7.24 -10.97
CA PHE A 420 15.02 6.04 -10.21
C PHE A 420 14.12 6.42 -9.01
N PRO A 421 12.93 7.01 -9.28
CA PRO A 421 12.05 7.58 -8.27
C PRO A 421 11.19 6.51 -7.57
N ILE A 422 11.79 5.69 -6.72
CA ILE A 422 11.14 4.57 -6.04
C ILE A 422 10.78 4.96 -4.61
N ALA A 423 9.53 4.73 -4.21
CA ALA A 423 9.12 4.68 -2.81
C ALA A 423 8.78 3.24 -2.41
N PHE A 424 9.01 2.88 -1.15
CA PHE A 424 8.90 1.50 -0.69
C PHE A 424 8.47 1.36 0.77
N CYS A 425 7.94 0.17 1.10
CA CYS A 425 7.72 -0.30 2.46
C CYS A 425 8.08 -1.79 2.54
N ILE A 426 8.87 -2.15 3.55
CA ILE A 426 9.26 -3.52 3.87
C ILE A 426 8.71 -3.87 5.25
N LEU A 427 8.05 -5.01 5.37
CA LEU A 427 7.59 -5.60 6.63
C LEU A 427 8.21 -6.99 6.79
N ILE A 428 8.87 -7.24 7.91
CA ILE A 428 9.28 -8.57 8.35
C ILE A 428 8.52 -8.88 9.65
N GLU A 429 7.75 -9.97 9.63
CA GLU A 429 7.07 -10.47 10.81
C GLU A 429 8.02 -11.34 11.65
N ASN A 430 7.87 -11.29 12.98
CA ASN A 430 8.72 -12.02 13.92
C ASN A 430 10.22 -11.82 13.68
N LYS A 431 10.66 -10.57 13.77
CA LYS A 431 12.05 -10.14 13.55
C LYS A 431 13.09 -10.98 14.29
N ALA A 432 12.81 -11.40 15.53
CA ALA A 432 13.76 -12.15 16.36
C ALA A 432 14.15 -13.51 15.75
N ALA A 433 13.24 -14.10 14.95
CA ALA A 433 13.47 -15.36 14.25
C ALA A 433 13.97 -15.15 12.80
N SER A 434 14.04 -13.90 12.32
CA SER A 434 14.38 -13.60 10.92
C SER A 434 15.89 -13.68 10.66
N PRO A 435 16.32 -14.47 9.66
CA PRO A 435 17.71 -14.48 9.21
C PRO A 435 18.08 -13.25 8.36
N VAL A 436 17.08 -12.44 7.95
CA VAL A 436 17.26 -11.27 7.10
C VAL A 436 16.73 -10.02 7.78
N THR A 437 17.23 -8.84 7.36
CA THR A 437 16.82 -7.54 7.87
C THR A 437 16.04 -6.75 6.80
N THR A 438 15.26 -5.76 7.23
CA THR A 438 14.47 -4.92 6.31
C THR A 438 15.34 -4.13 5.33
N ASP A 439 16.53 -3.71 5.74
CA ASP A 439 17.50 -3.03 4.88
C ASP A 439 18.10 -3.97 3.83
N GLN A 440 18.37 -5.25 4.16
CA GLN A 440 18.81 -6.24 3.20
C GLN A 440 17.75 -6.51 2.12
N ILE A 441 16.49 -6.68 2.52
CA ILE A 441 15.38 -6.84 1.57
C ILE A 441 15.24 -5.58 0.70
N ALA A 442 15.28 -4.38 1.31
CA ALA A 442 15.22 -3.12 0.56
C ALA A 442 16.36 -3.00 -0.45
N LYS A 443 17.60 -3.34 -0.04
CA LYS A 443 18.76 -3.33 -0.95
C LYS A 443 18.58 -4.30 -2.12
N THR A 444 18.19 -5.55 -1.84
CA THR A 444 17.91 -6.55 -2.90
C THR A 444 16.85 -6.07 -3.87
N MET A 445 15.75 -5.52 -3.36
CA MET A 445 14.66 -4.99 -4.16
C MET A 445 15.09 -3.83 -5.06
N LEU A 446 15.81 -2.86 -4.49
CA LEU A 446 16.28 -1.69 -5.24
C LEU A 446 17.31 -2.09 -6.30
N ASP A 447 18.22 -3.02 -5.99
CA ASP A 447 19.19 -3.54 -6.94
C ASP A 447 18.50 -4.27 -8.10
N ALA A 448 17.51 -5.13 -7.80
CA ALA A 448 16.76 -5.85 -8.84
C ALA A 448 16.00 -4.88 -9.78
N LEU A 449 15.44 -3.81 -9.24
CA LEU A 449 14.75 -2.79 -10.05
C LEU A 449 15.69 -1.87 -10.83
N ASN A 450 16.95 -1.71 -10.41
CA ASN A 450 17.91 -0.78 -11.04
C ASN A 450 18.77 -1.44 -12.13
N HIS A 451 18.75 -2.76 -12.24
CA HIS A 451 19.53 -3.51 -13.23
C HIS A 451 18.80 -3.76 -14.57
N GLN A 452 17.71 -3.05 -14.82
CA GLN A 452 16.88 -3.19 -16.03
C GLN A 452 17.14 -2.11 -17.08
#